data_2ff50ab6407a37eafac2398e2d3aa707
#
_entry.id   2ff50ab6407a37eafac2398e2d3aa707
#
_cell.length_a   1.000
_cell.length_b   1.000
_cell.length_c   1.000
_cell.angle_alpha   90.00
_cell.angle_beta   90.00
_cell.angle_gamma   90.00
#
_symmetry.space_group_name_H-M   'P 1'
#
loop_
_entity.id
_entity.type
_entity.pdbx_description
1 polymer ?
#
loop_
_entity_poly.entity_id
_entity_poly.type
_entity_poly.pdbx_seq_one_letter_code
_entity_poly.pdbx_strand_id
1 'polypeptide(L)'
;VQEHTNAGDRWIPEEDYQFVCARVPILCVDLLPVIAGTSRFGLIKRDTYDGDRGLNLVGGRVLLDESLVEAVDRHVDATLGSAVSVDTASLAWVGVYQYYRQPRPGELHDPRKNAVSITYAGIIEGEPRAAGEALSFHTFELSSPPAPSTFGFGQGKVAYEALTRWRQLHGA
;
A
#
# COMPACT_ATOMS: atom_id res chain seq x y z
N VAL A 1 8.02 32.99 4.89
CA VAL A 1 7.71 32.74 3.47
C VAL A 1 7.62 31.22 3.35
N GLN A 2 6.42 30.65 3.30
CA GLN A 2 6.22 29.24 2.99
C GLN A 2 6.33 29.09 1.47
N GLU A 3 7.45 28.58 1.02
CA GLU A 3 7.56 28.06 -0.34
C GLU A 3 6.72 26.80 -0.40
N HIS A 4 5.60 26.85 -1.13
CA HIS A 4 4.85 25.66 -1.52
C HIS A 4 5.70 24.89 -2.52
N THR A 5 6.47 23.92 -2.04
CA THR A 5 7.14 22.95 -2.90
C THR A 5 6.08 22.15 -3.66
N ASN A 6 6.08 22.26 -4.98
CA ASN A 6 5.22 21.47 -5.86
C ASN A 6 5.48 19.96 -5.63
N ALA A 7 4.45 19.12 -5.78
CA ALA A 7 4.61 17.66 -5.63
C ALA A 7 5.74 17.10 -6.51
N GLY A 8 6.07 17.75 -7.64
CA GLY A 8 7.21 17.43 -8.50
C GLY A 8 8.57 17.61 -7.83
N ASP A 9 8.72 18.58 -6.92
CA ASP A 9 9.98 18.87 -6.24
C ASP A 9 10.28 17.89 -5.08
N ARG A 10 9.29 17.09 -4.66
CA ARG A 10 9.44 16.05 -3.63
C ARG A 10 9.97 14.72 -4.17
N TRP A 11 10.01 14.57 -5.51
CA TRP A 11 10.55 13.39 -6.15
C TRP A 11 12.04 13.57 -6.39
N ILE A 12 12.84 12.72 -5.75
CA ILE A 12 14.28 12.67 -6.01
C ILE A 12 14.57 11.91 -7.31
N PRO A 13 15.60 12.28 -8.09
CA PRO A 13 16.04 11.54 -9.25
C PRO A 13 16.26 10.05 -8.96
N GLU A 14 16.07 9.18 -9.95
CA GLU A 14 16.16 7.73 -9.74
C GLU A 14 17.53 7.30 -9.19
N GLU A 15 18.61 7.89 -9.68
CA GLU A 15 19.97 7.59 -9.20
C GLU A 15 20.16 7.95 -7.73
N ASP A 16 19.62 9.10 -7.28
CA ASP A 16 19.65 9.53 -5.88
C ASP A 16 18.77 8.62 -5.02
N TYR A 17 17.62 8.21 -5.54
CA TYR A 17 16.74 7.26 -4.87
C TYR A 17 17.42 5.90 -4.67
N GLN A 18 18.11 5.38 -5.68
CA GLN A 18 18.89 4.15 -5.56
C GLN A 18 20.03 4.28 -4.54
N PHE A 19 20.69 5.44 -4.49
CA PHE A 19 21.70 5.72 -3.49
C PHE A 19 21.12 5.68 -2.07
N VAL A 20 19.93 6.25 -1.86
CA VAL A 20 19.22 6.23 -0.56
C VAL A 20 18.80 4.82 -0.19
N CYS A 21 18.17 4.08 -1.12
CA CYS A 21 17.73 2.69 -0.92
C CYS A 21 18.85 1.72 -0.51
N ALA A 22 20.09 2.02 -0.94
CA ALA A 22 21.25 1.21 -0.59
C ALA A 22 21.78 1.47 0.83
N ARG A 23 21.31 2.52 1.54
CA ARG A 23 21.87 3.00 2.79
C ARG A 23 20.91 3.08 3.96
N VAL A 24 19.63 3.34 3.68
CA VAL A 24 18.61 3.48 4.73
C VAL A 24 17.33 2.74 4.34
N PRO A 25 16.53 2.28 5.31
CA PRO A 25 15.17 1.79 5.04
C PRO A 25 14.29 2.94 4.55
N ILE A 26 13.44 2.65 3.57
CA ILE A 26 12.48 3.61 3.03
C ILE A 26 11.20 3.56 3.84
N LEU A 27 10.73 4.71 4.31
CA LEU A 27 9.41 4.84 4.92
C LEU A 27 8.32 4.69 3.85
N CYS A 28 7.37 3.81 4.11
CA CYS A 28 6.23 3.52 3.23
C CYS A 28 4.92 3.53 4.02
N VAL A 29 3.82 3.64 3.29
CA VAL A 29 2.47 3.33 3.78
C VAL A 29 1.87 2.24 2.92
N ASP A 30 0.99 1.42 3.51
CA ASP A 30 0.16 0.46 2.81
C ASP A 30 -1.29 0.60 3.28
N LEU A 31 -2.25 0.48 2.37
CA LEU A 31 -3.68 0.50 2.65
C LEU A 31 -4.32 -0.81 2.18
N LEU A 32 -5.11 -1.44 3.07
CA LEU A 32 -6.14 -2.39 2.69
C LEU A 32 -7.43 -1.59 2.39
N PRO A 33 -7.79 -1.35 1.12
CA PRO A 33 -8.96 -0.55 0.80
C PRO A 33 -10.24 -1.40 0.94
N VAL A 34 -11.15 -0.97 1.79
CA VAL A 34 -12.51 -1.52 1.94
C VAL A 34 -13.48 -0.69 1.10
N ILE A 35 -14.31 -1.34 0.32
CA ILE A 35 -15.22 -0.67 -0.61
C ILE A 35 -16.45 -0.16 0.15
N ALA A 36 -16.71 1.14 0.07
CA ALA A 36 -17.82 1.80 0.74
C ALA A 36 -19.15 1.09 0.49
N GLY A 37 -19.96 0.91 1.55
CA GLY A 37 -21.30 0.32 1.47
C GLY A 37 -21.33 -1.17 1.09
N THR A 38 -20.20 -1.88 1.13
CA THR A 38 -20.12 -3.31 0.78
C THR A 38 -19.37 -4.12 1.85
N SER A 39 -19.47 -5.46 1.77
CA SER A 39 -18.66 -6.41 2.55
C SER A 39 -17.38 -6.81 1.80
N ARG A 40 -16.83 -5.93 0.95
CA ARG A 40 -15.72 -6.27 0.06
C ARG A 40 -14.52 -5.35 0.31
N PHE A 41 -13.35 -5.87 0.02
CA PHE A 41 -12.09 -5.13 -0.01
C PHE A 41 -11.38 -5.30 -1.35
N GLY A 42 -10.44 -4.41 -1.64
CA GLY A 42 -9.71 -4.42 -2.89
C GLY A 42 -8.23 -4.75 -2.75
N LEU A 43 -7.67 -5.31 -3.79
CA LEU A 43 -6.22 -5.53 -3.96
C LEU A 43 -5.82 -5.19 -5.39
N ILE A 44 -4.62 -4.69 -5.57
CA ILE A 44 -4.02 -4.50 -6.89
C ILE A 44 -3.19 -5.72 -7.26
N LYS A 45 -3.18 -6.08 -8.54
CA LYS A 45 -2.18 -7.00 -9.10
C LYS A 45 -1.06 -6.18 -9.71
N ARG A 46 0.17 -6.46 -9.37
CA ARG A 46 1.33 -5.74 -9.86
C ARG A 46 2.56 -6.66 -9.98
N ASP A 47 3.59 -6.14 -10.65
CA ASP A 47 4.91 -6.76 -10.72
C ASP A 47 5.60 -6.76 -9.34
N THR A 48 6.24 -7.86 -8.98
CA THR A 48 6.98 -8.02 -7.72
C THR A 48 8.49 -7.87 -7.88
N TYR A 49 8.95 -7.57 -9.11
CA TYR A 49 10.36 -7.31 -9.48
C TYR A 49 11.33 -8.50 -9.28
N ASP A 50 10.79 -9.68 -9.06
CA ASP A 50 11.50 -10.96 -9.01
C ASP A 50 11.12 -11.90 -10.18
N GLY A 51 10.44 -11.33 -11.18
CA GLY A 51 9.95 -12.03 -12.36
C GLY A 51 8.53 -12.58 -12.21
N ASP A 52 7.85 -12.28 -11.11
CA ASP A 52 6.49 -12.72 -10.82
C ASP A 52 5.51 -11.53 -10.67
N ARG A 53 4.25 -11.83 -10.46
CA ARG A 53 3.16 -10.88 -10.22
C ARG A 53 2.29 -11.38 -9.09
N GLY A 54 1.99 -10.49 -8.13
CA GLY A 54 1.19 -10.83 -6.96
C GLY A 54 0.07 -9.84 -6.70
N LEU A 55 -0.87 -10.26 -5.84
CA LEU A 55 -1.84 -9.36 -5.24
C LEU A 55 -1.17 -8.55 -4.15
N ASN A 56 -1.50 -7.26 -4.06
CA ASN A 56 -0.84 -6.35 -3.12
C ASN A 56 -1.82 -5.34 -2.54
N LEU A 57 -1.48 -4.83 -1.37
CA LEU A 57 -2.07 -3.63 -0.80
C LEU A 57 -1.74 -2.42 -1.69
N VAL A 58 -2.53 -1.35 -1.56
CA VAL A 58 -2.24 -0.07 -2.21
C VAL A 58 -1.28 0.71 -1.35
N GLY A 59 -0.14 1.14 -1.89
CA GLY A 59 0.82 1.89 -1.09
C GLY A 59 2.17 2.09 -1.78
N GLY A 60 3.09 2.66 -1.03
CA GLY A 60 4.44 2.93 -1.46
C GLY A 60 5.13 3.96 -0.57
N ARG A 61 6.21 4.57 -1.06
CA ARG A 61 7.03 5.49 -0.27
C ARG A 61 6.28 6.76 0.13
N VAL A 62 6.58 7.24 1.32
CA VAL A 62 6.21 8.58 1.80
C VAL A 62 7.21 9.58 1.24
N LEU A 63 6.75 10.72 0.76
CA LEU A 63 7.59 11.79 0.22
C LEU A 63 8.03 12.76 1.33
N LEU A 64 9.01 13.60 1.04
CA LEU A 64 9.45 14.65 1.94
C LEU A 64 8.27 15.60 2.25
N ASP A 65 8.13 16.00 3.51
CA ASP A 65 7.07 16.89 4.00
C ASP A 65 5.63 16.42 3.70
N GLU A 66 5.45 15.11 3.52
CA GLU A 66 4.15 14.47 3.34
C GLU A 66 3.75 13.75 4.64
N SER A 67 2.54 13.96 5.09
CA SER A 67 1.97 13.16 6.17
C SER A 67 1.64 11.74 5.69
N LEU A 68 1.52 10.80 6.63
CA LEU A 68 1.17 9.41 6.28
C LEU A 68 -0.21 9.32 5.60
N VAL A 69 -1.16 10.16 6.02
CA VAL A 69 -2.52 10.20 5.43
C VAL A 69 -2.48 10.76 4.01
N GLU A 70 -1.73 11.83 3.76
CA GLU A 70 -1.53 12.36 2.41
C GLU A 70 -0.84 11.36 1.50
N ALA A 71 0.12 10.58 2.03
CA ALA A 71 0.77 9.50 1.27
C ALA A 71 -0.23 8.41 0.88
N VAL A 72 -1.11 8.00 1.79
CA VAL A 72 -2.17 7.02 1.49
C VAL A 72 -3.07 7.54 0.38
N ASP A 73 -3.58 8.77 0.49
CA ASP A 73 -4.49 9.38 -0.49
C ASP A 73 -3.82 9.49 -1.86
N ARG A 74 -2.58 9.99 -1.91
CA ARG A 74 -1.79 10.08 -3.15
C ARG A 74 -1.56 8.71 -3.81
N HIS A 75 -1.30 7.65 -3.03
CA HIS A 75 -1.13 6.32 -3.58
C HIS A 75 -2.44 5.74 -4.10
N VAL A 76 -3.56 6.02 -3.44
CA VAL A 76 -4.89 5.65 -3.95
C VAL A 76 -5.17 6.34 -5.27
N ASP A 77 -4.99 7.66 -5.37
CA ASP A 77 -5.16 8.43 -6.61
C ASP A 77 -4.27 7.88 -7.75
N ALA A 78 -2.98 7.71 -7.48
CA ALA A 78 -2.02 7.25 -8.49
C ALA A 78 -2.25 5.81 -8.97
N THR A 79 -2.88 4.97 -8.14
CA THR A 79 -2.99 3.52 -8.38
C THR A 79 -4.40 3.10 -8.80
N LEU A 80 -5.42 3.78 -8.28
CA LEU A 80 -6.84 3.46 -8.53
C LEU A 80 -7.57 4.55 -9.32
N GLY A 81 -6.90 5.66 -9.60
CA GLY A 81 -7.41 6.79 -10.38
C GLY A 81 -8.11 7.86 -9.53
N SER A 82 -8.14 9.08 -10.06
CA SER A 82 -8.65 10.29 -9.37
C SER A 82 -10.16 10.31 -9.10
N ALA A 83 -10.89 9.29 -9.58
CA ALA A 83 -12.30 9.11 -9.24
C ALA A 83 -12.51 8.35 -7.91
N VAL A 84 -11.42 7.96 -7.24
CA VAL A 84 -11.44 7.25 -5.95
C VAL A 84 -10.91 8.16 -4.87
N SER A 85 -11.61 8.26 -3.75
CA SER A 85 -11.17 8.98 -2.56
C SER A 85 -11.09 8.05 -1.35
N VAL A 86 -10.25 8.42 -0.39
CA VAL A 86 -10.13 7.73 0.90
C VAL A 86 -10.99 8.48 1.92
N ASP A 87 -11.87 7.76 2.62
CA ASP A 87 -12.46 8.29 3.85
C ASP A 87 -11.38 8.26 4.95
N THR A 88 -10.67 9.36 5.12
CA THR A 88 -9.55 9.47 6.06
C THR A 88 -9.97 9.27 7.51
N ALA A 89 -11.24 9.51 7.85
CA ALA A 89 -11.78 9.26 9.20
C ALA A 89 -11.95 7.76 9.48
N SER A 90 -12.05 6.93 8.43
CA SER A 90 -12.15 5.48 8.55
C SER A 90 -10.80 4.77 8.73
N LEU A 91 -9.68 5.47 8.54
CA LEU A 91 -8.35 4.86 8.58
C LEU A 91 -8.05 4.23 9.95
N ALA A 92 -8.03 2.92 9.96
CA ALA A 92 -7.67 2.12 11.12
C ALA A 92 -6.19 1.70 11.02
N TRP A 93 -5.38 2.07 12.00
CA TRP A 93 -4.01 1.60 12.09
C TRP A 93 -3.97 0.08 12.32
N VAL A 94 -3.18 -0.61 11.52
CA VAL A 94 -2.99 -2.07 11.58
C VAL A 94 -1.67 -2.42 12.27
N GLY A 95 -0.57 -1.88 11.76
CA GLY A 95 0.74 -2.21 12.28
C GLY A 95 1.87 -1.54 11.49
N VAL A 96 3.09 -1.87 11.93
CA VAL A 96 4.34 -1.48 11.26
C VAL A 96 5.04 -2.75 10.80
N TYR A 97 5.41 -2.81 9.53
CA TYR A 97 5.99 -3.99 8.91
C TYR A 97 7.29 -3.64 8.21
N GLN A 98 8.29 -4.52 8.36
CA GLN A 98 9.58 -4.35 7.74
C GLN A 98 9.74 -5.31 6.56
N TYR A 99 10.16 -4.76 5.43
CA TYR A 99 10.51 -5.48 4.21
C TYR A 99 12.02 -5.52 4.07
N TYR A 100 12.56 -6.69 3.75
CA TYR A 100 13.98 -6.88 3.58
C TYR A 100 14.34 -7.02 2.11
N ARG A 101 15.42 -6.36 1.69
CA ARG A 101 15.96 -6.49 0.33
C ARG A 101 16.53 -7.89 0.07
N GLN A 102 17.12 -8.51 1.10
CA GLN A 102 17.56 -9.90 1.03
C GLN A 102 16.46 -10.80 1.62
N PRO A 103 16.09 -11.90 0.93
CA PRO A 103 15.08 -12.81 1.43
C PRO A 103 15.42 -13.35 2.82
N ARG A 104 14.43 -13.40 3.70
CA ARG A 104 14.54 -13.99 5.04
C ARG A 104 13.34 -14.90 5.26
N PRO A 105 13.54 -16.13 5.80
CA PRO A 105 12.43 -17.05 6.06
C PRO A 105 11.33 -16.41 6.92
N GLY A 106 10.08 -16.42 6.43
CA GLY A 106 8.93 -15.90 7.14
C GLY A 106 8.79 -14.35 7.18
N GLU A 107 9.75 -13.61 6.62
CA GLU A 107 9.73 -12.15 6.56
C GLU A 107 9.21 -11.62 5.22
N LEU A 108 8.83 -10.35 5.22
CA LEU A 108 8.44 -9.64 4.01
C LEU A 108 9.70 -9.32 3.18
N HIS A 109 9.57 -9.40 1.86
CA HIS A 109 10.69 -9.23 0.94
C HIS A 109 10.35 -8.24 -0.17
N ASP A 110 11.17 -7.21 -0.36
CA ASP A 110 11.16 -6.34 -1.53
C ASP A 110 12.58 -6.33 -2.13
N PRO A 111 12.80 -6.92 -3.33
CA PRO A 111 14.13 -7.05 -3.90
C PRO A 111 14.82 -5.71 -4.23
N ARG A 112 14.06 -4.63 -4.27
CA ARG A 112 14.56 -3.29 -4.58
C ARG A 112 15.18 -2.57 -3.39
N LYS A 113 14.65 -2.80 -2.16
CA LYS A 113 14.98 -1.98 -0.99
C LYS A 113 14.63 -2.65 0.33
N ASN A 114 15.24 -2.19 1.42
CA ASN A 114 14.63 -2.32 2.73
C ASN A 114 13.55 -1.25 2.89
N ALA A 115 12.40 -1.61 3.46
CA ALA A 115 11.36 -0.64 3.75
C ALA A 115 10.74 -0.89 5.12
N VAL A 116 10.21 0.18 5.72
CA VAL A 116 9.34 0.13 6.90
C VAL A 116 8.01 0.72 6.48
N SER A 117 6.96 -0.09 6.47
CA SER A 117 5.63 0.34 6.05
C SER A 117 4.68 0.44 7.23
N ILE A 118 3.99 1.58 7.32
CA ILE A 118 2.88 1.78 8.24
C ILE A 118 1.61 1.40 7.49
N THR A 119 0.91 0.39 7.99
CA THR A 119 -0.25 -0.19 7.31
C THR A 119 -1.55 0.24 7.95
N TYR A 120 -2.50 0.60 7.11
CA TYR A 120 -3.87 0.96 7.44
C TYR A 120 -4.88 0.04 6.75
N ALA A 121 -6.07 -0.07 7.33
CA ALA A 121 -7.29 -0.49 6.64
C ALA A 121 -8.24 0.71 6.62
N GLY A 122 -8.96 0.95 5.53
CA GLY A 122 -9.82 2.13 5.43
C GLY A 122 -10.78 2.06 4.25
N ILE A 123 -11.83 2.87 4.32
CA ILE A 123 -12.86 2.93 3.28
C ILE A 123 -12.36 3.75 2.11
N ILE A 124 -12.59 3.22 0.90
CA ILE A 124 -12.50 3.98 -0.34
C ILE A 124 -13.88 4.13 -0.97
N GLU A 125 -14.11 5.28 -1.60
CA GLU A 125 -15.33 5.63 -2.31
C GLU A 125 -15.01 5.89 -3.78
N GLY A 126 -15.98 5.64 -4.67
CA GLY A 126 -15.83 5.82 -6.11
C GLY A 126 -15.61 4.52 -6.88
N GLU A 127 -15.20 4.64 -8.14
CA GLU A 127 -15.00 3.51 -9.05
C GLU A 127 -13.50 3.29 -9.31
N PRO A 128 -12.85 2.31 -8.66
CA PRO A 128 -11.44 2.04 -8.86
C PRO A 128 -11.13 1.60 -10.29
N ARG A 129 -10.12 2.23 -10.88
CA ARG A 129 -9.54 1.85 -12.17
C ARG A 129 -8.05 1.72 -12.01
N ALA A 130 -7.52 0.53 -12.27
CA ALA A 130 -6.09 0.29 -12.17
C ALA A 130 -5.29 1.29 -13.02
N ALA A 131 -4.32 1.94 -12.39
CA ALA A 131 -3.45 2.94 -13.00
C ALA A 131 -2.02 2.80 -12.42
N GLY A 132 -1.07 3.52 -12.99
CA GLY A 132 0.32 3.53 -12.53
C GLY A 132 0.93 2.14 -12.49
N GLU A 133 1.32 1.69 -11.32
CA GLU A 133 1.93 0.36 -11.12
C GLU A 133 0.92 -0.79 -11.06
N ALA A 134 -0.38 -0.52 -10.93
CA ALA A 134 -1.41 -1.54 -10.90
C ALA A 134 -1.74 -2.04 -12.30
N LEU A 135 -1.59 -3.33 -12.53
CA LEU A 135 -1.99 -4.02 -13.76
C LEU A 135 -3.50 -4.27 -13.80
N SER A 136 -4.09 -4.52 -12.63
CA SER A 136 -5.53 -4.72 -12.45
C SER A 136 -5.92 -4.50 -10.99
N PHE A 137 -7.21 -4.22 -10.77
CA PHE A 137 -7.81 -4.12 -9.44
C PHE A 137 -8.81 -5.26 -9.26
N HIS A 138 -8.74 -5.95 -8.14
CA HIS A 138 -9.57 -7.11 -7.80
C HIS A 138 -10.27 -6.87 -6.48
N THR A 139 -11.52 -7.28 -6.39
CA THR A 139 -12.29 -7.20 -5.14
C THR A 139 -12.62 -8.59 -4.61
N PHE A 140 -12.60 -8.72 -3.29
CA PHE A 140 -12.83 -9.97 -2.55
C PHE A 140 -13.80 -9.71 -1.41
N GLU A 141 -14.55 -10.74 -1.01
CA GLU A 141 -15.37 -10.65 0.19
C GLU A 141 -14.47 -10.60 1.44
N LEU A 142 -14.84 -9.76 2.41
CA LEU A 142 -14.14 -9.69 3.70
C LEU A 142 -14.06 -11.06 4.40
N SER A 143 -15.06 -11.91 4.19
CA SER A 143 -15.14 -13.27 4.76
C SER A 143 -14.31 -14.32 4.01
N SER A 144 -13.91 -14.04 2.76
CA SER A 144 -13.24 -15.02 1.89
C SER A 144 -12.04 -14.39 1.16
N PRO A 145 -10.96 -14.04 1.87
CA PRO A 145 -9.76 -13.48 1.26
C PRO A 145 -9.02 -14.53 0.41
N PRO A 146 -8.25 -14.08 -0.60
CA PRO A 146 -7.42 -14.96 -1.41
C PRO A 146 -6.31 -15.60 -0.56
N ALA A 147 -5.84 -16.78 -0.98
CA ALA A 147 -4.77 -17.50 -0.25
C ALA A 147 -3.52 -16.63 -0.04
N PRO A 148 -2.84 -16.69 1.12
CA PRO A 148 -1.66 -15.86 1.40
C PRO A 148 -0.55 -15.99 0.36
N SER A 149 -0.41 -17.14 -0.30
CA SER A 149 0.58 -17.40 -1.35
C SER A 149 0.33 -16.64 -2.65
N THR A 150 -0.84 -16.03 -2.84
CA THR A 150 -1.16 -15.22 -4.03
C THR A 150 -0.66 -13.78 -3.92
N PHE A 151 -0.19 -13.39 -2.72
CA PHE A 151 0.29 -12.04 -2.48
C PHE A 151 1.77 -11.89 -2.84
N GLY A 152 2.08 -10.79 -3.50
CA GLY A 152 3.45 -10.35 -3.71
C GLY A 152 4.13 -9.86 -2.43
N PHE A 153 5.44 -9.79 -2.43
CA PHE A 153 6.28 -9.29 -1.33
C PHE A 153 6.05 -9.98 0.04
N GLY A 154 5.31 -11.09 0.08
CA GLY A 154 4.90 -11.74 1.33
C GLY A 154 3.75 -11.03 2.06
N GLN A 155 3.06 -10.09 1.41
CA GLN A 155 2.01 -9.26 2.03
C GLN A 155 0.76 -10.03 2.49
N GLY A 156 0.65 -11.33 2.20
CA GLY A 156 -0.49 -12.14 2.66
C GLY A 156 -0.72 -12.03 4.17
N LYS A 157 0.33 -12.15 4.99
CA LYS A 157 0.20 -11.99 6.46
C LYS A 157 -0.32 -10.61 6.85
N VAL A 158 0.17 -9.56 6.22
CA VAL A 158 -0.23 -8.18 6.50
C VAL A 158 -1.69 -7.95 6.14
N ALA A 159 -2.12 -8.44 4.97
CA ALA A 159 -3.52 -8.35 4.53
C ALA A 159 -4.48 -9.07 5.50
N TYR A 160 -4.10 -10.25 5.99
CA TYR A 160 -4.91 -11.00 6.95
C TYR A 160 -4.99 -10.31 8.33
N GLU A 161 -3.90 -9.70 8.80
CA GLU A 161 -3.90 -8.89 10.01
C GLU A 161 -4.77 -7.64 9.83
N ALA A 162 -4.69 -6.98 8.67
CA ALA A 162 -5.53 -5.82 8.35
C ALA A 162 -7.03 -6.18 8.31
N LEU A 163 -7.39 -7.32 7.69
CA LEU A 163 -8.76 -7.84 7.70
C LEU A 163 -9.24 -8.18 9.11
N THR A 164 -8.39 -8.78 9.93
CA THR A 164 -8.72 -9.10 11.32
C THR A 164 -8.97 -7.83 12.11
N ARG A 165 -8.09 -6.84 11.98
CA ARG A 165 -8.23 -5.53 12.62
C ARG A 165 -9.50 -4.82 12.20
N TRP A 166 -9.80 -4.83 10.89
CA TRP A 166 -11.01 -4.23 10.35
C TRP A 166 -12.27 -4.86 10.94
N ARG A 167 -12.36 -6.18 10.96
CA ARG A 167 -13.50 -6.91 11.53
C ARG A 167 -13.70 -6.62 13.02
N GLN A 168 -12.62 -6.56 13.80
CA GLN A 168 -12.67 -6.23 15.22
C GLN A 168 -13.30 -4.85 15.49
N LEU A 169 -13.04 -3.89 14.61
CA LEU A 169 -13.51 -2.51 14.77
C LEU A 169 -14.95 -2.32 14.27
N HIS A 170 -15.38 -3.10 13.26
CA HIS A 170 -16.65 -2.89 12.59
C HIS A 170 -17.67 -4.03 12.79
N GLY A 171 -17.32 -5.05 13.58
CA GLY A 171 -18.23 -6.14 13.94
C GLY A 171 -18.62 -7.05 12.77
N ALA A 172 -17.75 -7.15 11.74
CA ALA A 172 -18.00 -7.90 10.51
C ALA A 172 -17.38 -9.31 10.56
#